data_7d677c26e5e6f354bea28c9d31203b24
#
_entry.id   7d677c26e5e6f354bea28c9d31203b24
#
_cell.length_a   1.000
_cell.length_b   1.000
_cell.length_c   1.000
_cell.angle_alpha   90.00
_cell.angle_beta   90.00
_cell.angle_gamma   90.00
#
_symmetry.space_group_name_H-M   'P 1'
#
loop_
_entity.id
_entity.type
_entity.pdbx_description
1 polymer ?
#
loop_
_entity_poly.entity_id
_entity_poly.type
_entity_poly.pdbx_seq_one_letter_code
_entity_poly.pdbx_strand_id
1 'polypeptide(L)'
;MRLPLSLAAAGILLAIPAQAHVTLDPASAPAGSFVRAALRVPHGCNGAATTRIAVEIPEGIYTAKPMPKPGWRLTIERRPPQAAHAAHAAHGHHEEEEVARIIWEGGRLPDDQYDEFVLMLQVPNEPGGTLFLPVTQGCEGGRSDAWAERPAPGQQAHDLAHPAPAMRLNPR
;
A
#
# COMPACT_ATOMS: atom_id res chain seq x y z
N MET A 1 48.57 26.02 -41.31
CA MET A 1 47.13 25.71 -41.18
C MET A 1 46.95 24.82 -39.97
N ARG A 2 46.41 25.39 -38.84
CA ARG A 2 46.19 24.66 -37.58
C ARG A 2 44.69 24.37 -37.48
N LEU A 3 44.25 23.12 -37.51
CA LEU A 3 42.86 22.72 -37.24
C LEU A 3 42.60 22.77 -35.75
N PRO A 4 41.47 23.33 -35.28
CA PRO A 4 41.07 23.23 -33.90
C PRO A 4 40.42 21.87 -33.65
N LEU A 5 40.90 21.16 -32.64
CA LEU A 5 40.34 19.90 -32.13
C LEU A 5 39.16 20.27 -31.23
N SER A 6 37.93 20.13 -31.74
CA SER A 6 36.71 20.36 -30.95
C SER A 6 36.45 19.13 -30.06
N LEU A 7 36.67 19.30 -28.75
CA LEU A 7 36.32 18.28 -27.75
C LEU A 7 34.81 18.31 -27.54
N ALA A 8 34.08 17.33 -28.07
CA ALA A 8 32.66 17.14 -27.76
C ALA A 8 32.54 16.44 -26.39
N ALA A 9 32.14 17.20 -25.37
CA ALA A 9 31.78 16.64 -24.05
C ALA A 9 30.45 15.92 -24.17
N ALA A 10 30.47 14.60 -24.18
CA ALA A 10 29.27 13.75 -24.07
C ALA A 10 28.79 13.80 -22.61
N GLY A 11 27.72 14.54 -22.32
CA GLY A 11 27.03 14.54 -21.04
C GLY A 11 26.35 13.19 -20.82
N ILE A 12 26.83 12.42 -19.86
CA ILE A 12 26.15 11.21 -19.38
C ILE A 12 24.94 11.65 -18.56
N LEU A 13 23.74 11.57 -19.16
CA LEU A 13 22.48 11.68 -18.44
C LEU A 13 22.32 10.44 -17.55
N LEU A 14 22.60 10.58 -16.27
CA LEU A 14 22.25 9.57 -15.27
C LEU A 14 20.72 9.57 -15.15
N ALA A 15 20.07 8.58 -15.76
CA ALA A 15 18.67 8.29 -15.52
C ALA A 15 18.54 7.80 -14.07
N ILE A 16 18.03 8.66 -13.19
CA ILE A 16 17.62 8.26 -11.85
C ILE A 16 16.39 7.35 -12.05
N PRO A 17 16.42 6.09 -11.58
CA PRO A 17 15.23 5.24 -11.64
C PRO A 17 14.11 5.95 -10.86
N ALA A 18 13.03 6.30 -11.55
CA ALA A 18 11.81 6.74 -10.90
C ALA A 18 11.25 5.55 -10.12
N GLN A 19 11.50 5.50 -8.82
CA GLN A 19 10.88 4.50 -7.95
C GLN A 19 9.41 4.88 -7.80
N ALA A 20 8.56 4.21 -8.53
CA ALA A 20 7.13 4.34 -8.39
C ALA A 20 6.66 3.36 -7.30
N HIS A 21 6.49 3.87 -6.09
CA HIS A 21 6.06 3.08 -4.93
C HIS A 21 4.57 2.72 -5.03
N VAL A 22 4.17 1.62 -4.39
CA VAL A 22 2.75 1.40 -4.08
C VAL A 22 2.30 2.50 -3.13
N THR A 23 1.25 3.23 -3.49
CA THR A 23 0.77 4.39 -2.73
C THR A 23 -0.68 4.21 -2.30
N LEU A 24 -1.12 5.04 -1.35
CA LEU A 24 -2.50 5.07 -0.86
C LEU A 24 -3.19 6.37 -1.26
N ASP A 25 -4.39 6.26 -1.84
CA ASP A 25 -5.24 7.38 -2.20
C ASP A 25 -6.60 7.27 -1.47
N PRO A 26 -7.06 8.31 -0.78
CA PRO A 26 -6.39 9.61 -0.57
C PRO A 26 -5.18 9.50 0.38
N ALA A 27 -4.22 10.41 0.21
CA ALA A 27 -3.03 10.48 1.07
C ALA A 27 -3.32 11.01 2.48
N SER A 28 -4.52 11.56 2.72
CA SER A 28 -4.98 11.99 4.04
C SER A 28 -6.50 11.89 4.18
N ALA A 29 -6.97 11.74 5.43
CA ALA A 29 -8.40 11.71 5.76
C ALA A 29 -8.64 12.25 7.17
N PRO A 30 -9.86 12.71 7.51
CA PRO A 30 -10.22 13.05 8.89
C PRO A 30 -10.13 11.81 9.79
N ALA A 31 -9.51 11.93 10.95
CA ALA A 31 -9.42 10.86 11.94
C ALA A 31 -10.81 10.30 12.29
N GLY A 32 -10.92 8.96 12.40
CA GLY A 32 -12.16 8.25 12.71
C GLY A 32 -13.21 8.24 11.59
N SER A 33 -12.90 8.72 10.38
CA SER A 33 -13.83 8.71 9.23
C SER A 33 -13.81 7.38 8.47
N PHE A 34 -14.88 7.13 7.72
CA PHE A 34 -14.86 6.08 6.69
C PHE A 34 -14.21 6.61 5.41
N VAL A 35 -13.33 5.81 4.83
CA VAL A 35 -12.54 6.19 3.66
C VAL A 35 -12.58 5.09 2.62
N ARG A 36 -12.79 5.48 1.35
CA ARG A 36 -12.44 4.64 0.21
C ARG A 36 -10.93 4.76 0.02
N ALA A 37 -10.19 3.75 0.42
CA ALA A 37 -8.74 3.70 0.28
C ALA A 37 -8.38 2.88 -0.98
N ALA A 38 -7.61 3.46 -1.89
CA ALA A 38 -7.13 2.80 -3.09
C ALA A 38 -5.61 2.61 -3.00
N LEU A 39 -5.17 1.37 -3.00
CA LEU A 39 -3.77 1.01 -3.17
C LEU A 39 -3.44 1.10 -4.67
N ARG A 40 -2.66 2.08 -5.06
CA ARG A 40 -2.19 2.26 -6.44
C ARG A 40 -0.92 1.48 -6.66
N VAL A 41 -0.94 0.54 -7.60
CA VAL A 41 0.19 -0.30 -8.00
C VAL A 41 0.63 0.17 -9.38
N PRO A 42 1.73 0.95 -9.47
CA PRO A 42 2.12 1.65 -10.69
C PRO A 42 2.96 0.80 -11.65
N HIS A 43 3.51 -0.32 -11.21
CA HIS A 43 4.36 -1.23 -12.00
C HIS A 43 4.41 -2.61 -11.35
N GLY A 44 5.01 -3.57 -12.05
CA GLY A 44 5.33 -4.90 -11.52
C GLY A 44 6.62 -4.96 -10.71
N CYS A 45 7.13 -6.17 -10.47
CA CYS A 45 8.38 -6.40 -9.76
C CYS A 45 9.53 -6.58 -10.76
N ASN A 46 10.34 -5.54 -10.96
CA ASN A 46 11.48 -5.57 -11.86
C ASN A 46 11.11 -6.15 -13.26
N GLY A 47 10.10 -5.56 -13.90
CA GLY A 47 9.62 -5.93 -15.23
C GLY A 47 8.65 -7.12 -15.28
N ALA A 48 8.41 -7.82 -14.17
CA ALA A 48 7.46 -8.93 -14.10
C ALA A 48 6.06 -8.42 -13.73
N ALA A 49 5.03 -8.91 -14.42
CA ALA A 49 3.64 -8.55 -14.14
C ALA A 49 3.21 -8.92 -12.72
N THR A 50 2.43 -8.04 -12.08
CA THR A 50 1.83 -8.31 -10.76
C THR A 50 0.70 -9.33 -10.88
N THR A 51 0.72 -10.35 -10.02
CA THR A 51 -0.28 -11.43 -9.98
C THR A 51 -0.95 -11.57 -8.61
N ARG A 52 -0.44 -10.86 -7.59
CA ARG A 52 -0.97 -10.89 -6.23
C ARG A 52 -0.71 -9.58 -5.52
N ILE A 53 -1.72 -9.09 -4.83
CA ILE A 53 -1.61 -7.98 -3.86
C ILE A 53 -2.20 -8.46 -2.54
N ALA A 54 -1.40 -8.42 -1.49
CA ALA A 54 -1.84 -8.73 -0.13
C ALA A 54 -1.59 -7.53 0.77
N VAL A 55 -2.64 -6.99 1.37
CA VAL A 55 -2.54 -5.87 2.31
C VAL A 55 -2.78 -6.35 3.73
N GLU A 56 -1.85 -6.01 4.63
CA GLU A 56 -2.02 -6.21 6.07
C GLU A 56 -2.91 -5.12 6.64
N ILE A 57 -3.94 -5.52 7.38
CA ILE A 57 -4.82 -4.59 8.07
C ILE A 57 -4.34 -4.46 9.52
N PRO A 58 -3.87 -3.29 9.94
CA PRO A 58 -3.42 -3.07 11.30
C PRO A 58 -4.50 -3.37 12.34
N GLU A 59 -4.07 -3.72 13.52
CA GLU A 59 -4.95 -3.86 14.67
C GLU A 59 -5.67 -2.53 14.97
N GLY A 60 -6.92 -2.61 15.47
CA GLY A 60 -7.74 -1.44 15.71
C GLY A 60 -8.50 -0.90 14.50
N ILE A 61 -8.36 -1.53 13.32
CA ILE A 61 -9.21 -1.29 12.17
C ILE A 61 -10.37 -2.31 12.17
N TYR A 62 -11.51 -1.91 12.71
CA TYR A 62 -12.67 -2.81 12.86
C TYR A 62 -13.42 -3.05 11.55
N THR A 63 -13.40 -2.07 10.66
CA THR A 63 -14.09 -2.17 9.38
C THR A 63 -13.09 -2.05 8.26
N ALA A 64 -12.84 -3.16 7.56
CA ALA A 64 -12.08 -3.20 6.32
C ALA A 64 -12.83 -4.08 5.33
N LYS A 65 -13.42 -3.47 4.31
CA LYS A 65 -14.23 -4.15 3.28
C LYS A 65 -13.59 -3.97 1.92
N PRO A 66 -13.01 -5.01 1.33
CA PRO A 66 -12.42 -4.93 -0.01
C PRO A 66 -13.48 -4.81 -1.09
N MET A 67 -13.17 -4.09 -2.14
CA MET A 67 -13.92 -4.08 -3.38
C MET A 67 -13.53 -5.30 -4.21
N PRO A 68 -14.50 -6.13 -4.66
CA PRO A 68 -14.22 -7.17 -5.64
C PRO A 68 -13.61 -6.58 -6.90
N LYS A 69 -12.64 -7.29 -7.49
CA LYS A 69 -11.95 -6.87 -8.70
C LYS A 69 -12.10 -7.91 -9.80
N PRO A 70 -12.66 -7.55 -10.98
CA PRO A 70 -12.82 -8.49 -12.08
C PRO A 70 -11.48 -9.15 -12.46
N GLY A 71 -11.49 -10.47 -12.66
CA GLY A 71 -10.28 -11.24 -13.00
C GLY A 71 -9.36 -11.56 -11.82
N TRP A 72 -9.69 -11.11 -10.60
CA TRP A 72 -8.93 -11.39 -9.38
C TRP A 72 -9.79 -12.16 -8.38
N ARG A 73 -9.23 -13.21 -7.80
CA ARG A 73 -9.82 -13.90 -6.65
C ARG A 73 -9.54 -13.09 -5.41
N LEU A 74 -10.59 -12.85 -4.60
CA LEU A 74 -10.52 -12.12 -3.36
C LEU A 74 -10.56 -13.10 -2.18
N THR A 75 -9.59 -12.97 -1.25
CA THR A 75 -9.56 -13.72 0.02
C THR A 75 -9.44 -12.72 1.17
N ILE A 76 -10.20 -12.97 2.25
CA ILE A 76 -10.15 -12.18 3.49
C ILE A 76 -9.71 -13.12 4.60
N GLU A 77 -8.55 -12.88 5.16
CA GLU A 77 -8.05 -13.57 6.35
C GLU A 77 -8.45 -12.78 7.60
N ARG A 78 -8.86 -13.51 8.65
CA ARG A 78 -9.35 -12.91 9.87
C ARG A 78 -8.48 -13.33 11.06
N ARG A 79 -8.53 -12.53 12.13
CA ARG A 79 -7.93 -12.82 13.43
C ARG A 79 -8.94 -12.64 14.54
N PRO A 80 -8.77 -13.29 15.71
CA PRO A 80 -9.57 -13.02 16.88
C PRO A 80 -9.51 -11.54 17.25
N PRO A 81 -10.61 -10.95 17.79
CA PRO A 81 -10.62 -9.57 18.25
C PRO A 81 -9.66 -9.40 19.42
N GLN A 82 -9.04 -8.24 19.54
CA GLN A 82 -8.20 -7.93 20.71
C GLN A 82 -9.02 -7.84 22.00
N ALA A 83 -8.45 -8.34 23.10
CA ALA A 83 -9.10 -8.37 24.42
C ALA A 83 -9.57 -6.99 24.92
N ALA A 84 -8.91 -5.89 24.51
CA ALA A 84 -9.34 -4.53 24.84
C ALA A 84 -10.71 -4.16 24.25
N HIS A 85 -11.19 -4.87 23.23
CA HIS A 85 -12.45 -4.63 22.52
C HIS A 85 -13.54 -5.64 22.88
N ALA A 86 -13.19 -6.79 23.44
CA ALA A 86 -14.14 -7.76 23.98
C ALA A 86 -14.99 -7.16 25.13
N ALA A 87 -14.47 -6.15 25.84
CA ALA A 87 -15.20 -5.45 26.90
C ALA A 87 -16.42 -4.64 26.40
N HIS A 88 -16.47 -4.24 25.11
CA HIS A 88 -17.62 -3.57 24.51
C HIS A 88 -18.63 -4.55 23.90
N ALA A 89 -18.27 -5.82 23.73
CA ALA A 89 -19.15 -6.87 23.22
C ALA A 89 -20.18 -7.38 24.24
N ALA A 90 -20.15 -6.90 25.51
CA ALA A 90 -21.07 -7.27 26.58
C ALA A 90 -22.57 -6.95 26.28
N HIS A 91 -22.90 -6.37 25.14
CA HIS A 91 -24.25 -6.09 24.68
C HIS A 91 -24.74 -7.01 23.54
N GLY A 92 -24.28 -8.26 23.50
CA GLY A 92 -24.94 -9.30 22.68
C GLY A 92 -24.55 -9.36 21.21
N HIS A 93 -23.47 -8.69 20.81
CA HIS A 93 -22.85 -8.90 19.51
C HIS A 93 -21.84 -10.05 19.63
N HIS A 94 -21.94 -11.04 18.74
CA HIS A 94 -20.93 -12.08 18.60
C HIS A 94 -19.55 -11.42 18.49
N GLU A 95 -18.53 -12.03 19.09
CA GLU A 95 -17.12 -11.63 18.91
C GLU A 95 -16.80 -11.74 17.40
N GLU A 96 -17.00 -10.63 16.68
CA GLU A 96 -16.73 -10.61 15.24
C GLU A 96 -15.23 -10.58 15.04
N GLU A 97 -14.71 -11.60 14.36
CA GLU A 97 -13.32 -11.67 13.97
C GLU A 97 -12.93 -10.42 13.15
N GLU A 98 -11.80 -9.82 13.48
CA GLU A 98 -11.25 -8.68 12.76
C GLU A 98 -10.58 -9.12 11.45
N VAL A 99 -10.65 -8.30 10.42
CA VAL A 99 -9.87 -8.52 9.19
C VAL A 99 -8.40 -8.34 9.50
N ALA A 100 -7.59 -9.37 9.22
CA ALA A 100 -6.15 -9.35 9.40
C ALA A 100 -5.42 -9.03 8.10
N ARG A 101 -5.90 -9.61 6.98
CA ARG A 101 -5.30 -9.45 5.66
C ARG A 101 -6.35 -9.55 4.58
N ILE A 102 -6.16 -8.77 3.52
CA ILE A 102 -6.97 -8.81 2.31
C ILE A 102 -6.06 -9.16 1.14
N ILE A 103 -6.46 -10.13 0.32
CA ILE A 103 -5.64 -10.65 -0.78
C ILE A 103 -6.46 -10.65 -2.06
N TRP A 104 -5.93 -9.99 -3.09
CA TRP A 104 -6.36 -10.15 -4.48
C TRP A 104 -5.29 -10.94 -5.21
N GLU A 105 -5.66 -12.03 -5.88
CA GLU A 105 -4.71 -12.92 -6.58
C GLU A 105 -5.29 -13.57 -7.82
N GLY A 106 -4.42 -14.09 -8.70
CA GLY A 106 -4.79 -14.82 -9.92
C GLY A 106 -5.14 -13.93 -11.10
N GLY A 107 -5.17 -12.60 -10.92
CA GLY A 107 -5.20 -11.65 -12.02
C GLY A 107 -3.79 -11.40 -12.59
N ARG A 108 -3.71 -10.50 -13.57
CA ARG A 108 -2.44 -10.10 -14.18
C ARG A 108 -2.45 -8.62 -14.50
N LEU A 109 -1.57 -7.85 -13.83
CA LEU A 109 -1.31 -6.45 -14.13
C LEU A 109 0.09 -6.35 -14.78
N PRO A 110 0.17 -6.04 -16.08
CA PRO A 110 1.45 -5.84 -16.77
C PRO A 110 2.32 -4.75 -16.12
N ASP A 111 3.63 -4.86 -16.25
CA ASP A 111 4.59 -3.92 -15.66
C ASP A 111 4.45 -2.49 -16.16
N ASP A 112 4.01 -2.31 -17.40
CA ASP A 112 3.78 -1.03 -18.06
C ASP A 112 2.38 -0.43 -17.84
N GLN A 113 1.59 -1.02 -16.94
CA GLN A 113 0.25 -0.57 -16.59
C GLN A 113 0.13 -0.35 -15.09
N TYR A 114 -0.75 0.58 -14.71
CA TYR A 114 -1.11 0.75 -13.30
C TYR A 114 -2.53 0.28 -13.05
N ASP A 115 -2.81 -0.09 -11.78
CA ASP A 115 -4.16 -0.42 -11.36
C ASP A 115 -4.37 -0.11 -9.87
N GLU A 116 -5.64 -0.11 -9.42
CA GLU A 116 -6.02 0.18 -8.05
C GLU A 116 -6.68 -1.04 -7.38
N PHE A 117 -6.27 -1.32 -6.14
CA PHE A 117 -6.89 -2.31 -5.26
C PHE A 117 -7.58 -1.58 -4.13
N VAL A 118 -8.90 -1.61 -4.13
CA VAL A 118 -9.72 -0.69 -3.34
C VAL A 118 -10.34 -1.40 -2.14
N LEU A 119 -10.31 -0.73 -1.00
CA LEU A 119 -11.05 -1.14 0.18
C LEU A 119 -11.70 0.07 0.84
N MET A 120 -12.84 -0.16 1.50
CA MET A 120 -13.44 0.81 2.41
C MET A 120 -13.05 0.44 3.84
N LEU A 121 -12.52 1.40 4.59
CA LEU A 121 -12.17 1.19 5.99
C LEU A 121 -12.54 2.41 6.84
N GLN A 122 -12.71 2.19 8.14
CA GLN A 122 -12.78 3.27 9.11
C GLN A 122 -11.36 3.49 9.65
N VAL A 123 -10.81 4.68 9.40
CA VAL A 123 -9.47 5.02 9.90
C VAL A 123 -9.48 5.26 11.41
N PRO A 124 -8.35 5.03 12.13
CA PRO A 124 -8.25 5.30 13.56
C PRO A 124 -8.62 6.73 13.92
N ASN A 125 -9.20 6.91 15.11
CA ASN A 125 -9.51 8.25 15.64
C ASN A 125 -8.29 8.84 16.38
N GLU A 126 -7.18 9.01 15.64
CA GLU A 126 -5.89 9.49 16.13
C GLU A 126 -5.44 10.71 15.34
N PRO A 127 -5.97 11.92 15.63
CA PRO A 127 -5.60 13.14 14.91
C PRO A 127 -4.09 13.40 14.95
N GLY A 128 -3.50 13.68 13.79
CA GLY A 128 -2.06 13.87 13.63
C GLY A 128 -1.26 12.57 13.44
N GLY A 129 -1.90 11.42 13.59
CA GLY A 129 -1.31 10.11 13.34
C GLY A 129 -1.14 9.80 11.84
N THR A 130 -0.55 8.65 11.56
CA THR A 130 -0.41 8.11 10.21
C THR A 130 -0.80 6.65 10.22
N LEU A 131 -1.79 6.30 9.39
CA LEU A 131 -2.14 4.91 9.11
C LEU A 131 -1.17 4.37 8.04
N PHE A 132 -0.52 3.26 8.34
CA PHE A 132 0.28 2.50 7.40
C PHE A 132 -0.45 1.20 7.04
N LEU A 133 -0.51 0.89 5.74
CA LEU A 133 -1.05 -0.37 5.24
C LEU A 133 0.07 -1.14 4.51
N PRO A 134 0.82 -2.00 5.21
CA PRO A 134 1.86 -2.80 4.57
C PRO A 134 1.29 -3.68 3.46
N VAL A 135 1.98 -3.74 2.32
CA VAL A 135 1.55 -4.51 1.14
C VAL A 135 2.66 -5.46 0.71
N THR A 136 2.29 -6.70 0.43
CA THR A 136 3.13 -7.63 -0.33
C THR A 136 2.60 -7.71 -1.75
N GLN A 137 3.42 -7.31 -2.71
CA GLN A 137 3.18 -7.44 -4.13
C GLN A 137 3.87 -8.69 -4.64
N GLY A 138 3.10 -9.65 -5.15
CA GLY A 138 3.60 -10.86 -5.80
C GLY A 138 3.53 -10.73 -7.32
N CYS A 139 4.57 -11.18 -8.00
CA CYS A 139 4.71 -11.06 -9.44
C CYS A 139 5.01 -12.42 -10.10
N GLU A 140 4.90 -12.47 -11.42
CA GLU A 140 5.27 -13.64 -12.22
C GLU A 140 6.70 -14.12 -11.92
N GLY A 141 6.94 -15.43 -12.04
CA GLY A 141 8.25 -16.03 -11.76
C GLY A 141 8.62 -16.10 -10.28
N GLY A 142 7.64 -15.96 -9.36
CA GLY A 142 7.88 -16.03 -7.92
C GLY A 142 8.57 -14.81 -7.32
N ARG A 143 8.64 -13.71 -8.07
CA ARG A 143 9.17 -12.43 -7.57
C ARG A 143 8.18 -11.78 -6.62
N SER A 144 8.69 -11.01 -5.65
CA SER A 144 7.84 -10.23 -4.75
C SER A 144 8.58 -9.02 -4.18
N ASP A 145 7.82 -7.95 -3.94
CA ASP A 145 8.27 -6.76 -3.22
C ASP A 145 7.40 -6.57 -1.97
N ALA A 146 8.05 -6.23 -0.86
CA ALA A 146 7.38 -5.98 0.42
C ALA A 146 7.41 -4.47 0.72
N TRP A 147 6.33 -3.79 0.41
CA TRP A 147 6.09 -2.37 0.69
C TRP A 147 5.68 -2.22 2.16
N ALA A 148 6.64 -2.27 3.08
CA ALA A 148 6.38 -2.36 4.52
C ALA A 148 7.29 -1.47 5.39
N GLU A 149 8.26 -0.77 4.81
CA GLU A 149 9.17 0.10 5.53
C GLU A 149 8.44 1.33 6.06
N ARG A 150 8.75 1.72 7.30
CA ARG A 150 8.21 2.95 7.92
C ARG A 150 9.34 3.95 8.11
N PRO A 151 9.13 5.24 7.74
CA PRO A 151 10.15 6.26 7.96
C PRO A 151 10.46 6.43 9.45
N ALA A 152 11.74 6.53 9.78
CA ALA A 152 12.18 6.94 11.11
C ALA A 152 11.87 8.45 11.34
N PRO A 153 11.90 8.95 12.59
CA PRO A 153 11.75 10.37 12.85
C PRO A 153 12.73 11.20 12.04
N GLY A 154 12.20 12.15 11.24
CA GLY A 154 12.97 13.02 10.35
C GLY A 154 13.27 12.44 8.96
N GLN A 155 12.97 11.17 8.71
CA GLN A 155 13.10 10.52 7.40
C GLN A 155 11.82 10.70 6.58
N GLN A 156 11.96 10.79 5.27
CA GLN A 156 10.83 10.86 4.35
C GLN A 156 10.57 9.49 3.70
N ALA A 157 9.33 9.24 3.25
CA ALA A 157 8.98 7.99 2.59
C ALA A 157 9.80 7.76 1.29
N HIS A 158 10.18 8.83 0.60
CA HIS A 158 10.97 8.72 -0.64
C HIS A 158 12.45 8.35 -0.40
N ASP A 159 12.91 8.37 0.86
CA ASP A 159 14.26 7.90 1.24
C ASP A 159 14.31 6.37 1.39
N LEU A 160 13.15 5.72 1.40
CA LEU A 160 13.01 4.27 1.58
C LEU A 160 12.89 3.56 0.23
N ALA A 161 13.42 2.33 0.17
CA ALA A 161 13.32 1.50 -1.03
C ALA A 161 11.89 0.97 -1.24
N HIS A 162 11.24 0.51 -0.15
CA HIS A 162 9.92 -0.10 -0.19
C HIS A 162 9.02 0.45 0.93
N PRO A 163 8.67 1.77 0.91
CA PRO A 163 7.86 2.37 1.96
C PRO A 163 6.46 1.78 1.99
N ALA A 164 5.93 1.58 3.20
CA ALA A 164 4.54 1.19 3.38
C ALA A 164 3.60 2.30 2.88
N PRO A 165 2.57 1.97 2.08
CA PRO A 165 1.51 2.91 1.75
C PRO A 165 0.92 3.56 3.00
N ALA A 166 0.81 4.89 3.00
CA ALA A 166 0.47 5.66 4.20
C ALA A 166 -0.62 6.69 3.94
N MET A 167 -1.43 6.95 4.98
CA MET A 167 -2.47 7.96 5.01
C MET A 167 -2.35 8.81 6.27
N ARG A 168 -2.23 10.13 6.13
CA ARG A 168 -2.22 11.06 7.26
C ARG A 168 -3.63 11.21 7.84
N LEU A 169 -3.74 11.19 9.17
CA LEU A 169 -5.00 11.39 9.88
C LEU A 169 -5.10 12.85 10.35
N ASN A 170 -5.94 13.63 9.67
CA ASN A 170 -6.14 15.04 9.99
C ASN A 170 -7.12 15.20 11.17
N PRO A 171 -7.03 16.27 11.97
CA PRO A 171 -8.11 16.67 12.87
C PRO A 171 -9.44 16.84 12.09
N ARG A 172 -10.55 16.61 12.78
CA ARG A 172 -11.89 16.92 12.26
C ARG A 172 -12.19 18.40 12.32
#